data_f84027180d1f117f4847a7064e9db116
#
_entry.id   f84027180d1f117f4847a7064e9db116
#
_cell.length_a   1.000
_cell.length_b   1.000
_cell.length_c   1.000
_cell.angle_alpha   90.00
_cell.angle_beta   90.00
_cell.angle_gamma   90.00
#
_symmetry.space_group_name_H-M   'P 1'
#
loop_
_entity.id
_entity.type
_entity.pdbx_description
1 polymer ?
#
loop_
_entity_poly.entity_id
_entity_poly.type
_entity_poly.pdbx_seq_one_letter_code
_entity_poly.pdbx_strand_id
1 'polypeptide(L)'
;MKKKVYICAPLGGNVRKNLENAVLYTKYALKQGVAPITTHFYALCLDDDNPQERALGMSAGMSLLWYCDELWVFGDVISNGMKEEIKFCENLRISVKRVSNAEVTKFLKRSKSYDQSENKSYEKNVVDDNVGCAFTAGGDKYLSAADIGVCRLE
;
A
#
# COMPACT_ATOMS: atom_id res chain seq x y z
N MET A 1 -4.80 -10.42 16.48
CA MET A 1 -4.97 -10.12 15.04
C MET A 1 -4.55 -8.68 14.80
N LYS A 2 -4.00 -8.35 13.60
CA LYS A 2 -3.67 -6.96 13.24
C LYS A 2 -4.95 -6.18 12.93
N LYS A 3 -4.96 -4.87 13.29
CA LYS A 3 -6.03 -3.94 12.93
C LYS A 3 -6.07 -3.79 11.40
N LYS A 4 -7.25 -3.94 10.79
CA LYS A 4 -7.49 -3.75 9.35
C LYS A 4 -7.75 -2.26 9.09
N VAL A 5 -6.95 -1.67 8.23
CA VAL A 5 -7.01 -0.23 7.93
C VAL A 5 -7.22 -0.02 6.45
N TYR A 6 -8.28 0.70 6.11
CA TYR A 6 -8.52 1.11 4.73
C TYR A 6 -7.70 2.34 4.37
N ILE A 7 -7.00 2.30 3.25
CA ILE A 7 -6.19 3.42 2.74
C ILE A 7 -7.08 4.28 1.83
N CYS A 8 -7.47 5.44 2.31
CA CYS A 8 -8.25 6.41 1.57
C CYS A 8 -7.33 7.53 1.08
N ALA A 9 -7.14 7.66 -0.23
CA ALA A 9 -6.27 8.65 -0.85
C ALA A 9 -6.75 9.02 -2.27
N PRO A 10 -6.30 10.13 -2.87
CA PRO A 10 -6.65 10.47 -4.24
C PRO A 10 -6.17 9.39 -5.24
N LEU A 11 -7.00 9.06 -6.25
CA LEU A 11 -6.64 8.20 -7.37
C LEU A 11 -6.74 8.96 -8.69
N GLY A 12 -7.88 9.56 -9.01
CA GLY A 12 -8.12 10.25 -10.27
C GLY A 12 -7.21 11.45 -10.53
N GLY A 13 -7.18 11.91 -11.77
CA GLY A 13 -6.27 12.94 -12.25
C GLY A 13 -4.93 12.35 -12.68
N ASN A 14 -3.89 12.46 -11.87
CA ASN A 14 -2.60 11.80 -12.16
C ASN A 14 -2.56 10.41 -11.52
N VAL A 15 -3.24 9.45 -12.17
CA VAL A 15 -3.39 8.06 -11.68
C VAL A 15 -2.04 7.42 -11.37
N ARG A 16 -1.04 7.55 -12.27
CA ARG A 16 0.30 6.99 -12.06
C ARG A 16 0.94 7.51 -10.77
N LYS A 17 0.94 8.82 -10.57
CA LYS A 17 1.51 9.45 -9.36
C LYS A 17 0.74 9.05 -8.11
N ASN A 18 -0.57 8.95 -8.21
CA ASN A 18 -1.43 8.56 -7.10
C ASN A 18 -1.23 7.08 -6.72
N LEU A 19 -0.97 6.19 -7.67
CA LEU A 19 -0.57 4.81 -7.40
C LEU A 19 0.80 4.72 -6.70
N GLU A 20 1.79 5.50 -7.13
CA GLU A 20 3.08 5.60 -6.44
C GLU A 20 2.90 6.04 -4.98
N ASN A 21 2.05 7.03 -4.74
CA ASN A 21 1.70 7.48 -3.40
C ASN A 21 0.96 6.39 -2.60
N ALA A 22 0.02 5.67 -3.21
CA ALA A 22 -0.70 4.57 -2.56
C ALA A 22 0.26 3.46 -2.09
N VAL A 23 1.31 3.15 -2.87
CA VAL A 23 2.39 2.24 -2.44
C VAL A 23 3.10 2.76 -1.19
N LEU A 24 3.42 4.06 -1.14
CA LEU A 24 4.08 4.67 0.02
C LEU A 24 3.17 4.64 1.27
N TYR A 25 1.88 4.93 1.12
CA TYR A 25 0.90 4.88 2.21
C TYR A 25 0.69 3.46 2.73
N THR A 26 0.63 2.48 1.82
CA THR A 26 0.57 1.07 2.17
C THR A 26 1.80 0.63 2.96
N LYS A 27 3.00 1.01 2.49
CA LYS A 27 4.27 0.72 3.18
C LYS A 27 4.31 1.37 4.57
N TYR A 28 3.86 2.63 4.68
CA TYR A 28 3.73 3.32 5.95
C TYR A 28 2.83 2.54 6.91
N ALA A 29 1.63 2.15 6.49
CA ALA A 29 0.67 1.42 7.31
C ALA A 29 1.21 0.04 7.75
N LEU A 30 1.86 -0.71 6.85
CA LEU A 30 2.51 -1.99 7.17
C LEU A 30 3.58 -1.81 8.27
N LYS A 31 4.41 -0.78 8.16
CA LYS A 31 5.46 -0.48 9.17
C LYS A 31 4.87 0.08 10.49
N GLN A 32 3.63 0.54 10.50
CA GLN A 32 2.87 0.84 11.73
C GLN A 32 2.26 -0.42 12.37
N GLY A 33 2.48 -1.60 11.79
CA GLY A 33 2.03 -2.88 12.34
C GLY A 33 0.57 -3.23 12.06
N VAL A 34 -0.13 -2.45 11.24
CA VAL A 34 -1.52 -2.72 10.82
C VAL A 34 -1.59 -3.56 9.54
N ALA A 35 -2.79 -4.02 9.17
CA ALA A 35 -3.07 -4.71 7.92
C ALA A 35 -3.80 -3.74 6.95
N PRO A 36 -3.10 -3.11 6.00
CA PRO A 36 -3.70 -2.15 5.08
C PRO A 36 -4.52 -2.82 3.99
N ILE A 37 -5.64 -2.22 3.63
CA ILE A 37 -6.46 -2.54 2.45
C ILE A 37 -6.37 -1.34 1.50
N THR A 38 -5.72 -1.54 0.35
CA THR A 38 -5.41 -0.49 -0.62
C THR A 38 -6.09 -0.78 -1.95
N THR A 39 -7.30 -0.31 -2.12
CA THR A 39 -8.14 -0.56 -3.31
C THR A 39 -7.67 0.23 -4.54
N HIS A 40 -6.78 1.22 -4.38
CA HIS A 40 -6.14 1.95 -5.48
C HIS A 40 -5.50 1.02 -6.52
N PHE A 41 -5.05 -0.17 -6.12
CA PHE A 41 -4.44 -1.14 -7.03
C PHE A 41 -5.44 -1.74 -8.04
N TYR A 42 -6.75 -1.53 -7.87
CA TYR A 42 -7.75 -1.85 -8.90
C TYR A 42 -7.52 -1.06 -10.20
N ALA A 43 -6.93 0.14 -10.13
CA ALA A 43 -6.56 0.90 -11.31
C ALA A 43 -5.45 0.27 -12.17
N LEU A 44 -4.85 -0.84 -11.72
CA LEU A 44 -3.95 -1.67 -12.55
C LEU A 44 -4.72 -2.59 -13.50
N CYS A 45 -6.01 -2.83 -13.25
CA CYS A 45 -6.87 -3.70 -14.04
C CYS A 45 -8.17 -3.04 -14.50
N LEU A 46 -8.47 -1.82 -14.03
CA LEU A 46 -9.65 -1.03 -14.38
C LEU A 46 -9.21 0.32 -14.93
N ASP A 47 -9.94 0.84 -15.91
CA ASP A 47 -9.75 2.18 -16.46
C ASP A 47 -10.54 3.20 -15.62
N ASP A 48 -9.83 4.04 -14.86
CA ASP A 48 -10.46 5.06 -13.99
C ASP A 48 -11.14 6.19 -14.78
N ASP A 49 -10.82 6.37 -16.07
CA ASP A 49 -11.48 7.32 -16.97
C ASP A 49 -12.79 6.74 -17.55
N ASN A 50 -13.00 5.42 -17.47
CA ASN A 50 -14.25 4.76 -17.83
C ASN A 50 -15.23 4.82 -16.62
N PRO A 51 -16.39 5.52 -16.74
CA PRO A 51 -17.31 5.67 -15.61
C PRO A 51 -17.86 4.34 -15.07
N GLN A 52 -18.01 3.31 -15.92
CA GLN A 52 -18.52 2.01 -15.49
C GLN A 52 -17.48 1.23 -14.70
N GLU A 53 -16.23 1.23 -15.16
CA GLU A 53 -15.13 0.56 -14.48
C GLU A 53 -14.76 1.29 -13.16
N ARG A 54 -14.80 2.62 -13.19
CA ARG A 54 -14.66 3.42 -11.97
C ARG A 54 -15.75 3.09 -10.94
N ALA A 55 -17.02 2.99 -11.36
CA ALA A 55 -18.12 2.61 -10.46
C ALA A 55 -17.94 1.19 -9.91
N LEU A 56 -17.45 0.25 -10.71
CA LEU A 56 -17.12 -1.11 -10.28
C LEU A 56 -16.02 -1.09 -9.20
N GLY A 57 -14.92 -0.38 -9.44
CA GLY A 57 -13.82 -0.24 -8.47
C GLY A 57 -14.26 0.41 -7.15
N MET A 58 -15.05 1.47 -7.23
CA MET A 58 -15.61 2.16 -6.05
C MET A 58 -16.52 1.23 -5.25
N SER A 59 -17.44 0.51 -5.90
CA SER A 59 -18.35 -0.44 -5.24
C SER A 59 -17.60 -1.57 -4.54
N ALA A 60 -16.59 -2.14 -5.20
CA ALA A 60 -15.74 -3.17 -4.62
C ALA A 60 -14.96 -2.63 -3.41
N GLY A 61 -14.41 -1.41 -3.51
CA GLY A 61 -13.72 -0.73 -2.42
C GLY A 61 -14.61 -0.51 -1.20
N MET A 62 -15.82 0.01 -1.39
CA MET A 62 -16.80 0.21 -0.32
C MET A 62 -17.18 -1.09 0.38
N SER A 63 -17.27 -2.20 -0.36
CA SER A 63 -17.55 -3.52 0.23
C SER A 63 -16.43 -3.99 1.16
N LEU A 64 -15.16 -3.70 0.84
CA LEU A 64 -14.01 -4.00 1.71
C LEU A 64 -13.92 -3.05 2.91
N LEU A 65 -14.28 -1.78 2.71
CA LEU A 65 -14.28 -0.78 3.77
C LEU A 65 -15.18 -1.17 4.95
N TRP A 66 -16.31 -1.82 4.67
CA TRP A 66 -17.22 -2.36 5.69
C TRP A 66 -16.52 -3.27 6.72
N TYR A 67 -15.49 -4.01 6.32
CA TYR A 67 -14.76 -4.95 7.18
C TYR A 67 -13.54 -4.35 7.86
N CYS A 68 -13.28 -3.04 7.68
CA CYS A 68 -12.13 -2.36 8.26
C CYS A 68 -12.44 -1.83 9.66
N ASP A 69 -11.41 -1.78 10.49
CA ASP A 69 -11.49 -1.23 11.85
C ASP A 69 -11.31 0.29 11.84
N GLU A 70 -10.56 0.82 10.86
CA GLU A 70 -10.30 2.26 10.68
C GLU A 70 -10.17 2.63 9.21
N LEU A 71 -10.49 3.88 8.90
CA LEU A 71 -10.16 4.57 7.64
C LEU A 71 -8.98 5.52 7.88
N TRP A 72 -7.88 5.36 7.15
CA TRP A 72 -6.77 6.31 7.16
C TRP A 72 -6.79 7.16 5.90
N VAL A 73 -6.96 8.46 6.09
CA VAL A 73 -7.06 9.46 5.01
C VAL A 73 -5.69 10.09 4.78
N PHE A 74 -5.19 9.95 3.57
CA PHE A 74 -3.89 10.45 3.13
C PHE A 74 -4.04 11.53 2.05
N GLY A 75 -3.02 12.37 1.94
CA GLY A 75 -2.97 13.45 0.96
C GLY A 75 -3.58 14.75 1.46
N ASP A 76 -3.27 15.83 0.73
CA ASP A 76 -3.63 17.18 1.14
C ASP A 76 -4.98 17.62 0.54
N VAL A 77 -5.45 16.90 -0.50
CA VAL A 77 -6.71 17.17 -1.21
C VAL A 77 -7.67 16.00 -1.06
N ILE A 78 -8.88 16.29 -0.64
CA ILE A 78 -9.94 15.28 -0.52
C ILE A 78 -10.75 15.25 -1.81
N SER A 79 -10.66 14.16 -2.57
CA SER A 79 -11.43 13.93 -3.79
C SER A 79 -12.90 13.61 -3.49
N ASN A 80 -13.76 13.61 -4.51
CA ASN A 80 -15.18 13.27 -4.31
C ASN A 80 -15.35 11.81 -3.85
N GLY A 81 -14.59 10.85 -4.42
CA GLY A 81 -14.62 9.47 -3.96
C GLY A 81 -14.20 9.33 -2.48
N MET A 82 -13.14 10.05 -2.06
CA MET A 82 -12.75 10.07 -0.65
C MET A 82 -13.83 10.63 0.28
N LYS A 83 -14.59 11.64 -0.17
CA LYS A 83 -15.73 12.17 0.62
C LYS A 83 -16.80 11.11 0.83
N GLU A 84 -17.07 10.29 -0.18
CA GLU A 84 -18.04 9.19 -0.09
C GLU A 84 -17.56 8.12 0.88
N GLU A 85 -16.28 7.72 0.82
CA GLU A 85 -15.67 6.77 1.76
C GLU A 85 -15.69 7.29 3.20
N ILE A 86 -15.34 8.55 3.43
CA ILE A 86 -15.38 9.20 4.75
C ILE A 86 -16.81 9.23 5.30
N LYS A 87 -17.78 9.67 4.49
CA LYS A 87 -19.20 9.72 4.87
C LYS A 87 -19.74 8.32 5.21
N PHE A 88 -19.33 7.31 4.45
CA PHE A 88 -19.70 5.93 4.73
C PHE A 88 -19.19 5.47 6.10
N CYS A 89 -17.92 5.78 6.42
CA CYS A 89 -17.34 5.47 7.72
C CYS A 89 -18.05 6.19 8.87
N GLU A 90 -18.39 7.47 8.69
CA GLU A 90 -19.15 8.25 9.69
C GLU A 90 -20.50 7.60 9.99
N ASN A 91 -21.23 7.16 8.96
CA ASN A 91 -22.51 6.48 9.12
C ASN A 91 -22.40 5.15 9.89
N LEU A 92 -21.30 4.45 9.72
CA LEU A 92 -21.02 3.16 10.36
C LEU A 92 -20.25 3.30 11.69
N ARG A 93 -19.89 4.50 12.09
CA ARG A 93 -19.06 4.80 13.26
C ARG A 93 -17.66 4.14 13.17
N ILE A 94 -17.15 3.94 11.97
CA ILE A 94 -15.77 3.51 11.74
C ILE A 94 -14.85 4.71 12.00
N SER A 95 -13.80 4.51 12.77
CA SER A 95 -12.85 5.59 13.12
C SER A 95 -12.12 6.11 11.89
N VAL A 96 -12.05 7.44 11.73
CA VAL A 96 -11.36 8.11 10.62
C VAL A 96 -10.12 8.82 11.16
N LYS A 97 -8.93 8.43 10.67
CA LYS A 97 -7.65 9.05 11.03
C LYS A 97 -7.06 9.78 9.82
N ARG A 98 -6.64 11.03 10.00
CA ARG A 98 -5.88 11.78 8.97
C ARG A 98 -4.38 11.59 9.17
N VAL A 99 -3.66 11.35 8.08
CA VAL A 99 -2.20 11.17 8.06
C VAL A 99 -1.62 12.10 6.99
N SER A 100 -0.76 13.02 7.39
CA SER A 100 -0.17 13.97 6.47
C SER A 100 0.97 13.37 5.64
N ASN A 101 1.19 13.89 4.43
CA ASN A 101 2.33 13.49 3.59
C ASN A 101 3.68 13.75 4.28
N ALA A 102 3.79 14.80 5.09
CA ALA A 102 4.97 15.09 5.88
C ALA A 102 5.26 14.00 6.93
N GLU A 103 4.21 13.51 7.60
CA GLU A 103 4.31 12.40 8.56
C GLU A 103 4.80 11.12 7.89
N VAL A 104 4.19 10.73 6.76
CA VAL A 104 4.60 9.55 5.98
C VAL A 104 6.07 9.65 5.57
N THR A 105 6.46 10.79 4.99
CA THR A 105 7.84 11.00 4.52
C THR A 105 8.85 10.95 5.66
N LYS A 106 8.57 11.62 6.77
CA LYS A 106 9.44 11.63 7.95
C LYS A 106 9.61 10.22 8.52
N PHE A 107 8.51 9.49 8.63
CA PHE A 107 8.52 8.12 9.15
C PHE A 107 9.34 7.18 8.26
N LEU A 108 9.10 7.18 6.94
CA LEU A 108 9.79 6.30 6.00
C LEU A 108 11.29 6.62 5.88
N LYS A 109 11.69 7.90 6.01
CA LYS A 109 13.12 8.27 6.08
C LYS A 109 13.80 7.69 7.32
N ARG A 110 13.15 7.78 8.48
CA ARG A 110 13.69 7.22 9.75
C ARG A 110 13.80 5.70 9.69
N SER A 111 12.82 5.01 9.11
CA SER A 111 12.84 3.56 8.99
C SER A 111 13.94 3.05 8.05
N LYS A 112 14.29 3.79 6.98
CA LYS A 112 15.42 3.45 6.09
C LYS A 112 16.77 3.52 6.81
N SER A 113 16.98 4.48 7.69
CA SER A 113 18.23 4.60 8.46
C SER A 113 18.39 3.44 9.46
N TYR A 114 17.28 2.92 9.99
CA TYR A 114 17.28 1.77 10.89
C TYR A 114 17.55 0.46 10.14
N ASP A 115 16.86 0.23 9.01
CA ASP A 115 17.06 -0.96 8.15
C ASP A 115 18.53 -1.07 7.66
N GLN A 116 19.21 0.06 7.40
CA GLN A 116 20.62 0.08 6.98
C GLN A 116 21.59 -0.23 8.13
N SER A 117 21.25 0.08 9.37
CA SER A 117 22.08 -0.24 10.54
C SER A 117 21.99 -1.72 10.90
N GLU A 118 20.83 -2.35 10.75
CA GLU A 118 20.66 -3.80 10.96
C GLU A 118 21.37 -4.64 9.89
N ASN A 119 21.24 -4.28 8.59
CA ASN A 119 21.94 -5.00 7.52
C ASN A 119 23.47 -4.96 7.70
N LYS A 120 24.04 -3.85 8.16
CA LYS A 120 25.47 -3.79 8.47
C LYS A 120 25.89 -4.68 9.64
N SER A 121 24.99 -4.99 10.57
CA SER A 121 25.27 -5.91 11.68
C SER A 121 25.14 -7.37 11.26
N TYR A 122 24.25 -7.70 10.31
CA TYR A 122 24.14 -9.05 9.74
C TYR A 122 25.33 -9.39 8.84
N GLU A 123 25.82 -8.48 8.01
CA GLU A 123 27.01 -8.71 7.17
C GLU A 123 28.30 -8.93 7.99
N LYS A 124 28.39 -8.41 9.20
CA LYS A 124 29.53 -8.64 10.11
C LYS A 124 29.50 -10.00 10.79
N ASN A 125 28.35 -10.66 10.89
CA ASN A 125 28.21 -11.95 11.61
C ASN A 125 28.09 -13.17 10.67
N VAL A 126 28.16 -12.99 9.35
CA VAL A 126 28.14 -14.09 8.35
C VAL A 126 29.52 -14.30 7.75
N VAL A 127 30.56 -14.27 8.58
CA VAL A 127 31.90 -14.79 8.20
C VAL A 127 32.21 -15.95 9.12
N ASP A 128 31.51 -17.03 8.97
CA ASP A 128 31.90 -18.43 9.26
C ASP A 128 30.62 -19.29 9.25
N ASP A 129 30.28 -19.83 8.09
CA ASP A 129 29.76 -21.19 7.98
C ASP A 129 29.49 -21.49 6.49
N ASN A 130 30.29 -22.38 5.97
CA ASN A 130 30.30 -22.87 4.62
C ASN A 130 29.08 -23.78 4.38
N VAL A 131 27.89 -23.21 4.05
CA VAL A 131 26.78 -23.94 3.43
C VAL A 131 26.21 -23.10 2.30
N GLY A 132 26.51 -23.56 1.07
CA GLY A 132 26.08 -22.88 -0.15
C GLY A 132 24.58 -22.86 -0.36
N CYS A 133 24.00 -21.67 -0.19
CA CYS A 133 22.81 -21.23 -0.90
C CYS A 133 23.04 -19.76 -1.24
N ALA A 134 23.53 -19.53 -2.45
CA ALA A 134 23.72 -18.18 -2.98
C ALA A 134 22.35 -17.54 -3.26
N PHE A 135 21.89 -16.71 -2.34
CA PHE A 135 20.85 -15.73 -2.62
C PHE A 135 21.56 -14.41 -2.89
N THR A 136 21.83 -14.14 -4.15
CA THR A 136 22.40 -12.84 -4.57
C THR A 136 21.37 -11.76 -4.41
N ALA A 137 21.54 -10.90 -3.42
CA ALA A 137 20.89 -9.58 -3.37
C ALA A 137 21.48 -8.70 -4.48
N GLY A 138 20.83 -8.68 -5.64
CA GLY A 138 21.16 -7.82 -6.78
C GLY A 138 20.03 -6.84 -7.01
N GLY A 139 20.39 -5.56 -7.12
CA GLY A 139 19.53 -4.39 -7.23
C GLY A 139 18.49 -4.43 -8.34
N ASP A 140 17.50 -3.58 -8.14
CA ASP A 140 16.55 -3.00 -9.09
C ASP A 140 16.28 -3.75 -10.40
N LYS A 141 15.40 -4.75 -10.35
CA LYS A 141 14.64 -5.20 -11.53
C LYS A 141 13.19 -5.40 -11.17
N TYR A 142 12.33 -4.53 -11.67
CA TYR A 142 10.91 -4.82 -11.83
C TYR A 142 10.80 -6.10 -12.66
N LEU A 143 10.23 -7.16 -12.09
CA LEU A 143 9.89 -8.37 -12.83
C LEU A 143 8.91 -7.98 -13.93
N SER A 144 9.24 -8.28 -15.18
CA SER A 144 8.32 -8.14 -16.29
C SER A 144 7.25 -9.24 -16.19
N ALA A 145 6.07 -8.99 -16.78
CA ALA A 145 4.96 -9.95 -16.79
C ALA A 145 5.31 -11.33 -17.42
N ALA A 146 6.50 -11.47 -18.02
CA ALA A 146 7.01 -12.71 -18.61
C ALA A 146 7.66 -13.66 -17.57
N ASP A 147 7.98 -13.16 -16.37
CA ASP A 147 8.70 -13.95 -15.35
C ASP A 147 7.77 -14.64 -14.35
N ILE A 148 6.46 -14.46 -14.48
CA ILE A 148 5.45 -15.16 -13.66
C ILE A 148 5.08 -16.45 -14.38
N GLY A 149 5.79 -17.53 -14.09
CA GLY A 149 5.46 -18.86 -14.55
C GLY A 149 4.05 -19.26 -14.08
N VAL A 150 3.10 -19.32 -15.00
CA VAL A 150 1.76 -19.87 -14.75
C VAL A 150 1.93 -21.36 -14.53
N CYS A 151 1.77 -21.82 -13.30
CA CYS A 151 1.57 -23.24 -13.01
C CYS A 151 0.28 -23.68 -13.70
N ARG A 152 0.40 -24.48 -14.79
CA ARG A 152 -0.74 -25.23 -15.34
C ARG A 152 -1.05 -26.33 -14.36
N LEU A 153 -2.25 -26.29 -13.82
CA LEU A 153 -2.87 -27.45 -13.19
C LEU A 153 -3.38 -28.35 -14.33
N GLU A 154 -2.82 -29.53 -14.47
CA GLU A 154 -3.43 -30.67 -15.17
C GLU A 154 -4.43 -31.37 -14.25
#